data_1926d8faaa50078378401b977c6d0c51
#
_entry.id   1926d8faaa50078378401b977c6d0c51
#
_cell.length_a   1.000
_cell.length_b   1.000
_cell.length_c   1.000
_cell.angle_alpha   90.00
_cell.angle_beta   90.00
_cell.angle_gamma   90.00
#
_symmetry.space_group_name_H-M   'P 1'
#
loop_
_entity.id
_entity.type
_entity.pdbx_description
1 polymer ?
#
loop_
_entity_poly.entity_id
_entity_poly.type
_entity_poly.pdbx_seq_one_letter_code
_entity_poly.pdbx_strand_id
1 'polypeptide(L)'
;MKRWQPITQFLLKLFLLGSSLLFHAFSGSAQSWQQLLSELSETEDFEHTSWEDYEEDLEEWAQHPINLNAATREEMERLPFLTPSQVEDIQAYVYRYGGMKSMTELTLIPSVSWYQRQLMEHFFYVDADQKKPDFPSIRNIIKYGKHEAMG
;
A
#
# COMPACT_ATOMS: atom_id res chain seq x y z
N MET A 1 -54.78 14.11 36.09
CA MET A 1 -53.65 13.23 35.68
C MET A 1 -53.74 12.95 34.18
N LYS A 2 -53.13 13.74 33.31
CA LYS A 2 -53.00 13.43 31.84
C LYS A 2 -52.49 14.65 31.09
N ARG A 3 -51.21 15.04 31.20
CA ARG A 3 -50.65 16.07 30.28
C ARG A 3 -49.12 16.05 30.14
N TRP A 4 -48.49 14.90 30.28
CA TRP A 4 -47.02 14.78 30.13
C TRP A 4 -46.57 14.03 28.86
N GLN A 5 -47.51 13.55 28.07
CA GLN A 5 -47.26 12.73 26.86
C GLN A 5 -46.58 13.48 25.68
N PRO A 6 -46.84 14.78 25.40
CA PRO A 6 -46.25 15.40 24.22
C PRO A 6 -44.75 15.76 24.37
N ILE A 7 -44.29 16.01 25.59
CA ILE A 7 -42.91 16.45 25.83
C ILE A 7 -41.93 15.27 25.70
N THR A 8 -42.32 14.11 26.21
CA THR A 8 -41.48 12.88 26.10
C THR A 8 -41.36 12.39 24.67
N GLN A 9 -42.41 12.49 23.87
CA GLN A 9 -42.38 12.14 22.46
C GLN A 9 -41.52 13.12 21.63
N PHE A 10 -41.56 14.40 21.98
CA PHE A 10 -40.75 15.43 21.32
C PHE A 10 -39.25 15.27 21.64
N LEU A 11 -38.92 15.01 22.91
CA LEU A 11 -37.52 14.74 23.34
C LEU A 11 -36.97 13.44 22.74
N LEU A 12 -37.80 12.40 22.62
CA LEU A 12 -37.39 11.14 22.01
C LEU A 12 -37.12 11.31 20.49
N LYS A 13 -37.94 12.10 19.80
CA LYS A 13 -37.69 12.42 18.37
C LYS A 13 -36.46 13.29 18.16
N LEU A 14 -36.20 14.24 19.07
CA LEU A 14 -35.03 15.07 19.01
C LEU A 14 -33.74 14.26 19.26
N PHE A 15 -33.81 13.29 20.17
CA PHE A 15 -32.69 12.37 20.46
C PHE A 15 -32.39 11.42 19.28
N LEU A 16 -33.44 10.91 18.61
CA LEU A 16 -33.31 10.06 17.42
C LEU A 16 -32.77 10.82 16.20
N LEU A 17 -33.14 12.08 16.02
CA LEU A 17 -32.61 12.95 14.95
C LEU A 17 -31.14 13.34 15.21
N GLY A 18 -30.78 13.62 16.45
CA GLY A 18 -29.42 13.94 16.85
C GLY A 18 -28.46 12.75 16.70
N SER A 19 -28.93 11.53 16.99
CA SER A 19 -28.14 10.30 16.85
C SER A 19 -27.85 9.95 15.38
N SER A 20 -28.78 10.28 14.44
CA SER A 20 -28.56 10.03 13.02
C SER A 20 -27.51 10.95 12.38
N LEU A 21 -27.36 12.18 12.89
CA LEU A 21 -26.37 13.15 12.38
C LEU A 21 -24.96 12.86 12.86
N LEU A 22 -24.78 12.20 14.01
CA LEU A 22 -23.46 11.85 14.54
C LEU A 22 -22.83 10.61 13.86
N PHE A 23 -23.65 9.78 13.21
CA PHE A 23 -23.13 8.56 12.53
C PHE A 23 -22.56 8.84 11.14
N HIS A 24 -22.80 10.02 10.55
CA HIS A 24 -22.27 10.38 9.22
C HIS A 24 -20.94 11.15 9.26
N ALA A 25 -20.43 11.49 10.46
CA ALA A 25 -19.20 12.28 10.58
C ALA A 25 -17.92 11.45 10.72
N PHE A 26 -18.01 10.10 10.71
CA PHE A 26 -16.84 9.23 10.80
C PHE A 26 -16.69 8.32 9.56
N SER A 27 -17.04 8.85 8.39
CA SER A 27 -16.43 8.35 7.16
C SER A 27 -15.08 9.03 7.04
N GLY A 28 -14.08 8.50 7.72
CA GLY A 28 -12.70 8.73 7.34
C GLY A 28 -12.61 8.28 5.88
N SER A 29 -12.72 9.21 4.94
CA SER A 29 -12.42 8.94 3.54
C SER A 29 -10.96 8.53 3.50
N ALA A 30 -10.71 7.24 3.29
CA ALA A 30 -9.39 6.80 2.87
C ALA A 30 -9.03 7.69 1.67
N GLN A 31 -7.89 8.38 1.73
CA GLN A 31 -7.42 9.18 0.61
C GLN A 31 -7.31 8.27 -0.60
N SER A 32 -7.85 8.72 -1.73
CA SER A 32 -7.70 7.95 -2.97
C SER A 32 -6.24 8.00 -3.41
N TRP A 33 -5.79 6.97 -4.11
CA TRP A 33 -4.43 6.96 -4.63
C TRP A 33 -4.15 8.14 -5.58
N GLN A 34 -5.16 8.63 -6.32
CA GLN A 34 -5.05 9.82 -7.16
C GLN A 34 -4.74 11.09 -6.34
N GLN A 35 -5.39 11.24 -5.18
CA GLN A 35 -5.11 12.36 -4.30
C GLN A 35 -3.69 12.28 -3.72
N LEU A 36 -3.25 11.10 -3.32
CA LEU A 36 -1.89 10.88 -2.82
C LEU A 36 -0.83 11.14 -3.89
N LEU A 37 -1.09 10.76 -5.16
CA LEU A 37 -0.21 11.10 -6.28
C LEU A 37 -0.14 12.61 -6.51
N SER A 38 -1.28 13.31 -6.44
CA SER A 38 -1.31 14.77 -6.57
C SER A 38 -0.48 15.45 -5.48
N GLU A 39 -0.58 14.97 -4.23
CA GLU A 39 0.22 15.50 -3.12
C GLU A 39 1.71 15.17 -3.27
N LEU A 40 2.05 13.99 -3.79
CA LEU A 40 3.43 13.59 -4.06
C LEU A 40 4.05 14.42 -5.20
N SER A 41 3.27 14.77 -6.22
CA SER A 41 3.73 15.60 -7.36
C SER A 41 4.14 17.01 -6.97
N GLU A 42 3.68 17.50 -5.82
CA GLU A 42 4.10 18.79 -5.27
C GLU A 42 5.49 18.74 -4.61
N THR A 43 6.06 17.55 -4.46
CA THR A 43 7.42 17.38 -3.92
C THR A 43 8.47 17.56 -5.01
N GLU A 44 9.65 18.08 -4.65
CA GLU A 44 10.74 18.36 -5.60
C GLU A 44 11.20 17.13 -6.39
N ASP A 45 11.06 15.93 -5.81
CA ASP A 45 11.51 14.69 -6.44
C ASP A 45 10.65 14.25 -7.63
N PHE A 46 9.40 14.74 -7.74
CA PHE A 46 8.40 14.29 -8.71
C PHE A 46 7.75 15.43 -9.52
N GLU A 47 8.23 16.67 -9.38
CA GLU A 47 7.69 17.88 -10.03
C GLU A 47 7.57 17.76 -11.57
N HIS A 48 8.40 16.92 -12.19
CA HIS A 48 8.44 16.74 -13.64
C HIS A 48 7.82 15.43 -14.14
N THR A 49 7.17 14.65 -13.25
CA THR A 49 6.55 13.39 -13.64
C THR A 49 5.16 13.63 -14.22
N SER A 50 4.95 13.20 -15.47
CA SER A 50 3.62 13.21 -16.11
C SER A 50 2.83 11.99 -15.63
N TRP A 51 1.98 12.17 -14.64
CA TRP A 51 1.17 11.09 -14.05
C TRP A 51 0.09 10.57 -15.01
N GLU A 52 -0.37 11.43 -15.94
CA GLU A 52 -1.39 11.11 -16.93
C GLU A 52 -0.99 9.93 -17.81
N ASP A 53 0.30 9.79 -18.09
CA ASP A 53 0.83 8.69 -18.91
C ASP A 53 0.73 7.32 -18.20
N TYR A 54 0.53 7.31 -16.88
CA TYR A 54 0.47 6.10 -16.05
C TYR A 54 -0.93 5.81 -15.48
N GLU A 55 -1.91 6.70 -15.71
CA GLU A 55 -3.21 6.63 -15.03
C GLU A 55 -3.94 5.30 -15.33
N GLU A 56 -3.94 4.84 -16.59
CA GLU A 56 -4.60 3.59 -16.99
C GLU A 56 -3.93 2.37 -16.33
N ASP A 57 -2.61 2.32 -16.32
CA ASP A 57 -1.84 1.24 -15.70
C ASP A 57 -2.04 1.20 -14.18
N LEU A 58 -2.03 2.36 -13.53
CA LEU A 58 -2.23 2.48 -12.09
C LEU A 58 -3.67 2.10 -11.68
N GLU A 59 -4.68 2.45 -12.49
CA GLU A 59 -6.06 2.05 -12.23
C GLU A 59 -6.21 0.52 -12.30
N GLU A 60 -5.61 -0.14 -13.31
CA GLU A 60 -5.62 -1.60 -13.43
C GLU A 60 -4.95 -2.25 -12.22
N TRP A 61 -3.82 -1.71 -11.77
CA TRP A 61 -3.08 -2.26 -10.64
C TRP A 61 -3.78 -2.06 -9.30
N ALA A 62 -4.44 -0.93 -9.11
CA ALA A 62 -5.23 -0.68 -7.91
C ALA A 62 -6.41 -1.67 -7.78
N GLN A 63 -6.94 -2.14 -8.93
CA GLN A 63 -7.99 -3.18 -8.94
C GLN A 63 -7.44 -4.59 -8.65
N HIS A 64 -6.14 -4.83 -8.91
CA HIS A 64 -5.49 -6.13 -8.76
C HIS A 64 -4.19 -6.03 -7.96
N PRO A 65 -4.24 -5.65 -6.67
CA PRO A 65 -3.04 -5.51 -5.86
C PRO A 65 -2.22 -6.81 -5.82
N ILE A 66 -0.89 -6.69 -5.81
CA ILE A 66 0.03 -7.83 -5.79
C ILE A 66 0.68 -8.00 -4.41
N ASN A 67 1.11 -9.22 -4.10
CA ASN A 67 1.79 -9.50 -2.84
C ASN A 67 3.21 -8.92 -2.86
N LEU A 68 3.50 -7.95 -1.99
CA LEU A 68 4.80 -7.28 -1.90
C LEU A 68 5.97 -8.25 -1.65
N ASN A 69 5.73 -9.32 -0.88
CA ASN A 69 6.75 -10.34 -0.61
C ASN A 69 7.12 -11.18 -1.83
N ALA A 70 6.26 -11.22 -2.84
CA ALA A 70 6.46 -11.98 -4.08
C ALA A 70 6.72 -11.06 -5.28
N ALA A 71 6.55 -9.76 -5.13
CA ALA A 71 6.71 -8.78 -6.19
C ALA A 71 8.15 -8.78 -6.74
N THR A 72 8.27 -8.85 -8.05
CA THR A 72 9.56 -8.77 -8.74
C THR A 72 10.05 -7.31 -8.76
N ARG A 73 11.35 -7.15 -9.07
CA ARG A 73 11.94 -5.83 -9.26
C ARG A 73 11.24 -5.08 -10.40
N GLU A 74 11.03 -5.76 -11.51
CA GLU A 74 10.40 -5.21 -12.70
C GLU A 74 8.97 -4.75 -12.43
N GLU A 75 8.20 -5.48 -11.63
CA GLU A 75 6.86 -5.09 -11.22
C GLU A 75 6.88 -3.83 -10.37
N MET A 76 7.79 -3.73 -9.40
CA MET A 76 7.91 -2.54 -8.56
C MET A 76 8.44 -1.32 -9.33
N GLU A 77 9.40 -1.49 -10.25
CA GLU A 77 9.98 -0.41 -11.07
C GLU A 77 8.98 0.16 -12.10
N ARG A 78 7.89 -0.54 -12.40
CA ARG A 78 6.79 -0.01 -13.24
C ARG A 78 5.97 1.05 -12.51
N LEU A 79 6.06 1.14 -11.18
CA LEU A 79 5.36 2.16 -10.40
C LEU A 79 6.14 3.47 -10.45
N PRO A 80 5.61 4.53 -11.08
CA PRO A 80 6.35 5.76 -11.35
C PRO A 80 6.67 6.56 -10.08
N PHE A 81 6.08 6.22 -8.96
CA PHE A 81 6.33 6.85 -7.66
C PHE A 81 7.41 6.15 -6.82
N LEU A 82 8.04 5.09 -7.34
CA LEU A 82 9.18 4.43 -6.70
C LEU A 82 10.44 4.61 -7.56
N THR A 83 11.52 5.01 -6.93
CA THR A 83 12.83 5.03 -7.59
C THR A 83 13.47 3.65 -7.58
N PRO A 84 14.38 3.33 -8.52
CA PRO A 84 15.10 2.04 -8.51
C PRO A 84 15.84 1.76 -7.20
N SER A 85 16.38 2.80 -6.54
CA SER A 85 17.04 2.67 -5.24
C SER A 85 16.07 2.28 -4.13
N GLN A 86 14.87 2.84 -4.13
CA GLN A 86 13.83 2.48 -3.16
C GLN A 86 13.34 1.04 -3.36
N VAL A 87 13.18 0.62 -4.61
CA VAL A 87 12.85 -0.77 -4.96
C VAL A 87 13.92 -1.72 -4.42
N GLU A 88 15.21 -1.37 -4.58
CA GLU A 88 16.32 -2.15 -4.05
C GLU A 88 16.29 -2.24 -2.52
N ASP A 89 16.02 -1.14 -1.83
CA ASP A 89 15.91 -1.11 -0.37
C ASP A 89 14.74 -1.97 0.14
N ILE A 90 13.59 -1.93 -0.54
CA ILE A 90 12.43 -2.77 -0.23
C ILE A 90 12.79 -4.25 -0.41
N GLN A 91 13.39 -4.62 -1.53
CA GLN A 91 13.80 -6.00 -1.80
C GLN A 91 14.87 -6.47 -0.81
N ALA A 92 15.83 -5.62 -0.47
CA ALA A 92 16.84 -5.93 0.53
C ALA A 92 16.23 -6.20 1.91
N TYR A 93 15.20 -5.44 2.28
CA TYR A 93 14.42 -5.66 3.51
C TYR A 93 13.71 -7.03 3.47
N VAL A 94 12.93 -7.28 2.41
CA VAL A 94 12.22 -8.55 2.21
C VAL A 94 13.18 -9.74 2.27
N TYR A 95 14.32 -9.64 1.59
CA TYR A 95 15.34 -10.69 1.59
C TYR A 95 15.94 -10.91 2.99
N ARG A 96 16.35 -9.82 3.67
CA ARG A 96 17.03 -9.86 4.99
C ARG A 96 16.15 -10.47 6.07
N TYR A 97 14.86 -10.11 6.10
CA TYR A 97 13.94 -10.54 7.16
C TYR A 97 13.05 -11.72 6.73
N GLY A 98 13.17 -12.14 5.48
CA GLY A 98 12.45 -13.28 4.93
C GLY A 98 10.99 -13.02 4.67
N GLY A 99 10.66 -11.79 4.28
CA GLY A 99 9.35 -11.26 4.01
C GLY A 99 8.91 -10.25 5.06
N MET A 100 8.02 -9.34 4.64
CA MET A 100 7.28 -8.45 5.54
C MET A 100 6.09 -9.21 6.13
N LYS A 101 5.70 -8.86 7.35
CA LYS A 101 4.51 -9.40 8.02
C LYS A 101 3.30 -8.47 7.87
N SER A 102 3.54 -7.20 7.58
CA SER A 102 2.51 -6.18 7.35
C SER A 102 3.06 -5.03 6.52
N MET A 103 2.18 -4.28 5.84
CA MET A 103 2.54 -3.05 5.13
C MET A 103 3.16 -1.99 6.05
N THR A 104 2.83 -2.01 7.33
CA THR A 104 3.39 -1.08 8.32
C THR A 104 4.92 -1.17 8.42
N GLU A 105 5.52 -2.33 8.10
CA GLU A 105 6.99 -2.50 8.13
C GLU A 105 7.72 -1.63 7.10
N LEU A 106 7.05 -1.10 6.08
CA LEU A 106 7.61 -0.10 5.18
C LEU A 106 8.13 1.15 5.92
N THR A 107 7.62 1.43 7.12
CA THR A 107 8.13 2.51 7.97
C THR A 107 9.57 2.30 8.43
N LEU A 108 10.07 1.07 8.38
CA LEU A 108 11.44 0.71 8.73
C LEU A 108 12.43 0.92 7.57
N ILE A 109 11.94 1.32 6.40
CA ILE A 109 12.75 1.63 5.22
C ILE A 109 12.79 3.16 5.06
N PRO A 110 13.88 3.84 5.49
CA PRO A 110 13.92 5.30 5.56
C PRO A 110 13.83 6.00 4.20
N SER A 111 14.23 5.32 3.12
CA SER A 111 14.17 5.87 1.76
C SER A 111 12.76 5.98 1.20
N VAL A 112 11.78 5.27 1.78
CA VAL A 112 10.38 5.30 1.34
C VAL A 112 9.62 6.34 2.16
N SER A 113 9.16 7.40 1.50
CA SER A 113 8.44 8.52 2.14
C SER A 113 7.07 8.09 2.67
N TRP A 114 6.45 8.95 3.48
CA TRP A 114 5.09 8.69 4.00
C TRP A 114 4.07 8.56 2.86
N TYR A 115 4.10 9.47 1.88
CA TYR A 115 3.19 9.43 0.72
C TYR A 115 3.36 8.14 -0.09
N GLN A 116 4.60 7.73 -0.34
CA GLN A 116 4.88 6.50 -1.08
C GLN A 116 4.37 5.26 -0.33
N ARG A 117 4.52 5.21 1.00
CA ARG A 117 3.96 4.10 1.81
C ARG A 117 2.45 4.02 1.71
N GLN A 118 1.76 5.17 1.78
CA GLN A 118 0.31 5.21 1.62
C GLN A 118 -0.12 4.79 0.21
N LEU A 119 0.58 5.24 -0.83
CA LEU A 119 0.36 4.79 -2.21
C LEU A 119 0.53 3.28 -2.33
N MET A 120 1.62 2.73 -1.79
CA MET A 120 1.88 1.29 -1.85
C MET A 120 0.76 0.44 -1.24
N GLU A 121 0.00 0.94 -0.26
CA GLU A 121 -1.15 0.23 0.32
C GLU A 121 -2.31 0.03 -0.67
N HIS A 122 -2.36 0.81 -1.76
CA HIS A 122 -3.36 0.65 -2.81
C HIS A 122 -2.96 -0.39 -3.86
N PHE A 123 -1.66 -0.61 -4.06
CA PHE A 123 -1.11 -1.45 -5.14
C PHE A 123 -0.54 -2.76 -4.63
N PHE A 124 -0.26 -2.85 -3.34
CA PHE A 124 0.32 -4.03 -2.72
C PHE A 124 -0.44 -4.47 -1.49
N TYR A 125 -0.37 -5.75 -1.22
CA TYR A 125 -0.72 -6.32 0.07
C TYR A 125 0.43 -7.19 0.60
N VAL A 126 0.41 -7.53 1.86
CA VAL A 126 1.36 -8.46 2.47
C VAL A 126 0.62 -9.71 2.91
N ASP A 127 1.00 -10.85 2.34
CA ASP A 127 0.60 -12.17 2.80
C ASP A 127 1.80 -12.81 3.54
N ALA A 128 1.70 -12.85 4.85
CA ALA A 128 2.74 -13.40 5.72
C ALA A 128 2.81 -14.94 5.67
N ASP A 129 1.74 -15.60 5.20
CA ASP A 129 1.64 -17.06 5.17
C ASP A 129 2.15 -17.69 3.85
N GLN A 130 2.47 -16.86 2.85
CA GLN A 130 3.11 -17.39 1.64
C GLN A 130 4.47 -17.96 1.98
N LYS A 131 4.61 -19.28 1.74
CA LYS A 131 5.89 -19.97 1.79
C LYS A 131 6.90 -19.16 0.99
N LYS A 132 8.04 -18.84 1.64
CA LYS A 132 9.22 -18.28 0.97
C LYS A 132 9.39 -18.97 -0.38
N PRO A 133 9.62 -18.22 -1.48
CA PRO A 133 10.09 -18.84 -2.70
C PRO A 133 11.27 -19.74 -2.33
N ASP A 134 11.19 -21.00 -2.71
CA ASP A 134 12.20 -22.00 -2.36
C ASP A 134 13.43 -21.72 -3.22
N PHE A 135 14.20 -20.72 -2.78
CA PHE A 135 15.51 -20.44 -3.41
C PHE A 135 16.39 -21.65 -3.19
N PRO A 136 16.89 -22.27 -4.26
CA PRO A 136 17.83 -23.37 -4.12
C PRO A 136 18.97 -22.95 -3.20
N SER A 137 19.24 -23.72 -2.17
CA SER A 137 20.28 -23.38 -1.21
C SER A 137 21.58 -23.12 -1.98
N ILE A 138 22.39 -22.14 -1.53
CA ILE A 138 23.71 -21.80 -2.12
C ILE A 138 24.54 -23.07 -2.36
N ARG A 139 24.42 -24.07 -1.50
CA ARG A 139 25.05 -25.37 -1.63
C ARG A 139 24.60 -26.14 -2.88
N ASN A 140 23.34 -26.02 -3.27
CA ASN A 140 22.81 -26.62 -4.49
C ASN A 140 23.26 -25.86 -5.74
N ILE A 141 23.36 -24.53 -5.66
CA ILE A 141 23.87 -23.69 -6.75
C ILE A 141 25.35 -24.05 -7.03
N ILE A 142 26.16 -24.19 -5.98
CA ILE A 142 27.58 -24.57 -6.11
C ILE A 142 27.72 -26.01 -6.62
N LYS A 143 26.84 -26.93 -6.16
CA LYS A 143 26.94 -28.34 -6.51
C LYS A 143 26.48 -28.66 -7.95
N TYR A 144 25.53 -27.90 -8.48
CA TYR A 144 24.92 -28.15 -9.79
C TYR A 144 25.17 -27.02 -10.80
N GLY A 145 25.81 -25.92 -10.40
CA GLY A 145 26.29 -24.88 -11.30
C GLY A 145 27.39 -25.44 -12.18
N LYS A 146 27.09 -25.87 -13.39
CA LYS A 146 28.09 -26.19 -14.39
C LYS A 146 28.80 -24.89 -14.78
N HIS A 147 30.09 -24.77 -14.43
CA HIS A 147 30.97 -23.83 -15.08
C HIS A 147 31.19 -24.32 -16.52
N GLU A 148 30.46 -23.82 -17.48
CA GLU A 148 30.92 -23.82 -18.86
C GLU A 148 31.92 -22.68 -18.97
N ALA A 149 33.19 -23.01 -18.69
CA ALA A 149 34.28 -22.21 -19.15
C ALA A 149 34.35 -22.42 -20.68
N MET A 150 33.88 -21.42 -21.43
CA MET A 150 34.21 -21.36 -22.86
C MET A 150 35.69 -20.99 -23.00
N GLY A 151 36.48 -21.97 -23.51
CA GLY A 151 37.81 -21.76 -23.97
C GLY A 151 37.85 -21.12 -25.34
#